data_b3872e49b4a699a6457ac9d785bb5d4f
#
_entry.id   b3872e49b4a699a6457ac9d785bb5d4f
#
_cell.length_a   1.000
_cell.length_b   1.000
_cell.length_c   1.000
_cell.angle_alpha   90.00
_cell.angle_beta   90.00
_cell.angle_gamma   90.00
#
_symmetry.space_group_name_H-M   'P 1'
#
loop_
_entity.id
_entity.type
_entity.pdbx_description
1 polymer ?
#
loop_
_entity_poly.entity_id
_entity_poly.type
_entity_poly.pdbx_seq_one_letter_code
_entity_poly.pdbx_strand_id
1 'polypeptide(L)'
;GAAACTRQVVNILLSLTRIRPMNTESDKSAPMRIDKWLWAARFYKTRGLAVAAINGGKVHLNGARNKPSHKLGTGDRLSIQKGPYRFLITVERLSMQRRPAEEARMLYSESEESANERHELYRERKLQGHSAQQRERRPDKHTRRRLREMKR
;
A
#
# COMPACT_ATOMS: atom_id res chain seq x y z
N GLY A 1 -35.75 -59.22 -8.92
CA GLY A 1 -35.51 -58.19 -9.93
C GLY A 1 -35.57 -56.78 -9.43
N ALA A 2 -34.92 -56.44 -8.27
CA ALA A 2 -34.96 -55.05 -7.73
C ALA A 2 -33.56 -54.50 -7.36
N ALA A 3 -32.48 -55.05 -7.93
CA ALA A 3 -31.11 -54.64 -7.55
C ALA A 3 -30.35 -53.87 -8.67
N ALA A 4 -30.94 -53.59 -9.80
CA ALA A 4 -30.26 -52.95 -10.94
C ALA A 4 -30.55 -51.47 -11.14
N CYS A 5 -31.44 -50.85 -10.37
CA CYS A 5 -31.90 -49.46 -10.60
C CYS A 5 -31.17 -48.44 -9.68
N THR A 6 -30.45 -48.89 -8.66
CA THR A 6 -29.86 -47.96 -7.66
C THR A 6 -28.41 -47.52 -8.01
N ARG A 7 -27.77 -48.14 -9.00
CA ARG A 7 -26.39 -47.77 -9.40
C ARG A 7 -26.28 -46.65 -10.43
N GLN A 8 -27.35 -46.29 -11.07
CA GLN A 8 -27.31 -45.31 -12.17
C GLN A 8 -27.56 -43.86 -11.71
N VAL A 9 -28.16 -43.68 -10.55
CA VAL A 9 -28.51 -42.36 -10.03
C VAL A 9 -27.32 -41.67 -9.31
N VAL A 10 -26.39 -42.48 -8.81
CA VAL A 10 -25.20 -41.97 -8.08
C VAL A 10 -24.15 -41.39 -9.03
N ASN A 11 -24.09 -41.87 -10.30
CA ASN A 11 -23.12 -41.36 -11.27
C ASN A 11 -23.50 -40.04 -11.94
N ILE A 12 -24.75 -39.63 -11.88
CA ILE A 12 -25.21 -38.38 -12.49
C ILE A 12 -24.98 -37.20 -11.52
N LEU A 13 -24.96 -37.46 -10.23
CA LEU A 13 -24.70 -36.41 -9.21
C LEU A 13 -23.20 -36.07 -9.04
N LEU A 14 -22.30 -36.93 -9.51
CA LEU A 14 -20.84 -36.67 -9.44
C LEU A 14 -20.29 -35.92 -10.67
N SER A 15 -21.09 -35.73 -11.71
CA SER A 15 -20.67 -35.01 -12.93
C SER A 15 -21.00 -33.51 -12.91
N LEU A 16 -21.78 -33.03 -11.95
CA LEU A 16 -22.22 -31.64 -11.86
C LEU A 16 -21.40 -30.76 -10.90
N THR A 17 -20.45 -31.31 -10.18
CA THR A 17 -19.59 -30.52 -9.28
C THR A 17 -18.15 -30.43 -9.78
N ARG A 18 -17.96 -30.40 -11.10
CA ARG A 18 -16.74 -29.85 -11.66
C ARG A 18 -16.93 -28.34 -11.87
N ILE A 19 -17.12 -27.64 -10.78
CA ILE A 19 -16.75 -26.22 -10.71
C ILE A 19 -15.23 -26.26 -10.90
N ARG A 20 -14.81 -26.09 -12.15
CA ARG A 20 -13.43 -25.69 -12.43
C ARG A 20 -13.20 -24.47 -11.53
N PRO A 21 -12.18 -24.47 -10.64
CA PRO A 21 -11.73 -23.20 -10.15
C PRO A 21 -11.44 -22.40 -11.41
N MET A 22 -12.10 -21.25 -11.56
CA MET A 22 -11.71 -20.26 -12.54
C MET A 22 -10.24 -20.00 -12.24
N ASN A 23 -9.42 -20.64 -13.05
CA ASN A 23 -8.02 -20.34 -13.14
C ASN A 23 -7.99 -18.88 -13.60
N THR A 24 -7.95 -17.96 -12.67
CA THR A 24 -7.43 -16.63 -12.90
C THR A 24 -5.93 -16.80 -13.13
N GLU A 25 -5.61 -17.48 -14.21
CA GLU A 25 -4.33 -17.32 -14.90
C GLU A 25 -4.36 -15.96 -15.55
N SER A 26 -4.40 -14.98 -14.71
CA SER A 26 -4.36 -13.62 -15.14
C SER A 26 -3.03 -13.06 -14.68
N ASP A 27 -2.27 -12.76 -15.66
CA ASP A 27 -1.23 -11.78 -15.57
C ASP A 27 -0.10 -12.15 -14.59
N LYS A 28 0.65 -13.18 -14.93
CA LYS A 28 2.05 -13.30 -14.52
C LYS A 28 2.81 -12.14 -15.15
N SER A 29 2.43 -10.92 -14.76
CA SER A 29 3.19 -9.72 -15.07
C SER A 29 4.61 -9.96 -14.56
N ALA A 30 5.58 -9.78 -15.45
CA ALA A 30 6.99 -10.05 -15.17
C ALA A 30 7.38 -9.45 -13.81
N PRO A 31 8.13 -10.19 -12.98
CA PRO A 31 8.46 -9.77 -11.63
C PRO A 31 9.12 -8.39 -11.65
N MET A 32 8.57 -7.47 -10.90
CA MET A 32 8.94 -6.06 -10.91
C MET A 32 9.75 -5.70 -9.67
N ARG A 33 10.73 -4.81 -9.81
CA ARG A 33 11.47 -4.30 -8.66
C ARG A 33 10.58 -3.49 -7.73
N ILE A 34 10.71 -3.73 -6.42
CA ILE A 34 9.91 -3.09 -5.37
C ILE A 34 10.04 -1.56 -5.39
N ASP A 35 11.25 -1.02 -5.65
CA ASP A 35 11.48 0.43 -5.72
C ASP A 35 10.68 1.09 -6.85
N LYS A 36 10.59 0.43 -8.01
CA LYS A 36 9.85 0.92 -9.17
C LYS A 36 8.34 0.83 -8.94
N TRP A 37 7.87 -0.26 -8.32
CA TRP A 37 6.46 -0.43 -8.01
C TRP A 37 5.96 0.60 -7.00
N LEU A 38 6.71 0.86 -5.92
CA LEU A 38 6.36 1.86 -4.91
C LEU A 38 6.23 3.28 -5.50
N TRP A 39 7.06 3.59 -6.49
CA TRP A 39 6.96 4.84 -7.23
C TRP A 39 5.75 4.85 -8.16
N ALA A 40 5.45 3.76 -8.88
CA ALA A 40 4.30 3.63 -9.76
C ALA A 40 2.98 3.70 -8.99
N ALA A 41 2.88 3.02 -7.84
CA ALA A 41 1.74 3.04 -6.92
C ALA A 41 1.58 4.37 -6.14
N ARG A 42 2.43 5.35 -6.39
CA ARG A 42 2.39 6.71 -5.81
C ARG A 42 2.63 6.81 -4.30
N PHE A 43 3.18 5.79 -3.67
CA PHE A 43 3.60 5.89 -2.27
C PHE A 43 4.74 6.90 -2.10
N TYR A 44 5.64 7.00 -3.08
CA TYR A 44 6.74 7.96 -3.08
C TYR A 44 6.74 8.83 -4.34
N LYS A 45 7.15 10.10 -4.17
CA LYS A 45 7.20 11.07 -5.26
C LYS A 45 8.25 10.71 -6.31
N THR A 46 9.39 10.21 -5.86
CA THR A 46 10.50 9.78 -6.72
C THR A 46 10.94 8.37 -6.36
N ARG A 47 11.56 7.67 -7.32
CA ARG A 47 12.13 6.34 -7.12
C ARG A 47 13.27 6.35 -6.09
N GLY A 48 14.07 7.44 -6.06
CA GLY A 48 15.13 7.62 -5.07
C GLY A 48 14.61 7.64 -3.63
N LEU A 49 13.45 8.30 -3.39
CA LEU A 49 12.79 8.30 -2.08
C LEU A 49 12.27 6.91 -1.71
N ALA A 50 11.79 6.12 -2.67
CA ALA A 50 11.41 4.74 -2.44
C ALA A 50 12.61 3.89 -2.02
N VAL A 51 13.74 4.01 -2.71
CA VAL A 51 15.00 3.33 -2.36
C VAL A 51 15.48 3.71 -0.96
N ALA A 52 15.48 5.00 -0.63
CA ALA A 52 15.86 5.50 0.69
C ALA A 52 14.95 4.94 1.80
N ALA A 53 13.64 4.85 1.55
CA ALA A 53 12.67 4.30 2.49
C ALA A 53 12.86 2.79 2.72
N ILE A 54 13.15 2.04 1.67
CA ILE A 54 13.43 0.59 1.77
C ILE A 54 14.71 0.36 2.57
N ASN A 55 15.79 1.07 2.24
CA ASN A 55 17.06 0.98 2.96
C ASN A 55 16.93 1.42 4.43
N GLY A 56 16.09 2.43 4.68
CA GLY A 56 15.79 2.91 6.04
C GLY A 56 14.85 1.98 6.84
N GLY A 57 14.47 0.80 6.29
CA GLY A 57 13.61 -0.13 7.00
C GLY A 57 12.15 0.32 7.16
N LYS A 58 11.71 1.28 6.35
CA LYS A 58 10.31 1.76 6.37
C LYS A 58 9.38 0.91 5.50
N VAL A 59 9.91 -0.02 4.74
CA VAL A 59 9.16 -0.91 3.86
C VAL A 59 9.59 -2.34 4.12
N HIS A 60 8.61 -3.20 4.43
CA HIS A 60 8.80 -4.62 4.63
C HIS A 60 7.94 -5.39 3.64
N LEU A 61 8.48 -6.44 3.06
CA LEU A 61 7.79 -7.37 2.18
C LEU A 61 7.58 -8.67 2.94
N ASN A 62 6.33 -9.12 3.07
CA ASN A 62 5.97 -10.34 3.79
C ASN A 62 6.56 -10.40 5.23
N GLY A 63 6.64 -9.24 5.89
CA GLY A 63 7.20 -9.09 7.23
C GLY A 63 8.73 -9.00 7.30
N ALA A 64 9.45 -9.21 6.20
CA ALA A 64 10.91 -9.19 6.14
C ALA A 64 11.44 -7.89 5.53
N ARG A 65 12.64 -7.49 5.96
CA ARG A 65 13.37 -6.38 5.35
C ARG A 65 13.99 -6.81 4.03
N ASN A 66 13.76 -6.06 2.97
CA ASN A 66 14.20 -6.40 1.62
C ASN A 66 15.09 -5.33 1.00
N LYS A 67 15.84 -5.74 -0.03
CA LYS A 67 16.64 -4.81 -0.84
C LYS A 67 15.75 -4.10 -1.88
N PRO A 68 16.07 -2.86 -2.31
CA PRO A 68 15.31 -2.13 -3.33
C PRO A 68 15.17 -2.85 -4.67
N SER A 69 16.13 -3.71 -4.99
CA SER A 69 16.14 -4.53 -6.21
C SER A 69 15.30 -5.81 -6.11
N HIS A 70 14.74 -6.11 -4.93
CA HIS A 70 13.93 -7.30 -4.75
C HIS A 70 12.74 -7.30 -5.71
N LYS A 71 12.43 -8.48 -6.25
CA LYS A 71 11.34 -8.67 -7.20
C LYS A 71 10.04 -8.87 -6.43
N LEU A 72 9.02 -8.12 -6.83
CA LEU A 72 7.68 -8.14 -6.28
C LEU A 72 6.76 -8.93 -7.22
N GLY A 73 5.89 -9.74 -6.64
CA GLY A 73 4.84 -10.47 -7.33
C GLY A 73 3.45 -9.96 -6.95
N THR A 74 2.44 -10.40 -7.70
CA THR A 74 1.04 -10.24 -7.30
C THR A 74 0.72 -11.13 -6.11
N GLY A 75 -0.05 -10.61 -5.15
CA GLY A 75 -0.36 -11.31 -3.90
C GLY A 75 0.63 -11.06 -2.76
N ASP A 76 1.76 -10.39 -3.01
CA ASP A 76 2.71 -10.04 -1.97
C ASP A 76 2.14 -9.00 -1.00
N ARG A 77 2.45 -9.15 0.28
CA ARG A 77 2.04 -8.22 1.34
C ARG A 77 3.15 -7.24 1.65
N LEU A 78 2.83 -5.95 1.61
CA LEU A 78 3.74 -4.87 1.92
C LEU A 78 3.28 -4.10 3.16
N SER A 79 4.21 -3.88 4.09
CA SER A 79 4.04 -2.94 5.19
C SER A 79 4.89 -1.71 4.91
N ILE A 80 4.24 -0.56 4.75
CA ILE A 80 4.89 0.70 4.40
C ILE A 80 4.67 1.71 5.51
N GLN A 81 5.73 2.20 6.12
CA GLN A 81 5.67 3.28 7.09
C GLN A 81 5.96 4.62 6.42
N LYS A 82 4.98 5.50 6.41
CA LYS A 82 5.08 6.85 5.85
C LYS A 82 4.79 7.89 6.92
N GLY A 83 5.84 8.41 7.52
CA GLY A 83 5.73 9.27 8.70
C GLY A 83 5.12 8.49 9.87
N PRO A 84 4.04 8.99 10.48
CA PRO A 84 3.35 8.33 11.59
C PRO A 84 2.41 7.21 11.14
N TYR A 85 2.10 7.16 9.84
CA TYR A 85 1.10 6.24 9.30
C TYR A 85 1.74 4.96 8.80
N ARG A 86 1.11 3.84 9.11
CA ARG A 86 1.47 2.52 8.61
C ARG A 86 0.40 2.06 7.62
N PHE A 87 0.83 1.55 6.48
CA PHE A 87 -0.02 1.00 5.44
C PHE A 87 0.28 -0.49 5.33
N LEU A 88 -0.74 -1.32 5.51
CA LEU A 88 -0.68 -2.75 5.23
C LEU A 88 -1.45 -3.01 3.95
N ILE A 89 -0.73 -3.35 2.90
CA ILE A 89 -1.29 -3.50 1.56
C ILE A 89 -0.93 -4.85 0.96
N THR A 90 -1.82 -5.34 0.11
CA THR A 90 -1.59 -6.51 -0.74
C THR A 90 -1.48 -6.04 -2.19
N VAL A 91 -0.47 -6.51 -2.89
CA VAL A 91 -0.22 -6.17 -4.30
C VAL A 91 -1.19 -6.94 -5.18
N GLU A 92 -2.02 -6.24 -5.92
CA GLU A 92 -2.96 -6.86 -6.86
C GLU A 92 -2.44 -6.85 -8.29
N ARG A 93 -1.83 -5.74 -8.69
CA ARG A 93 -1.30 -5.58 -10.05
C ARG A 93 0.09 -4.94 -10.04
N LEU A 94 0.88 -5.30 -11.04
CA LEU A 94 2.17 -4.69 -11.29
C LEU A 94 2.05 -3.69 -12.44
N SER A 95 2.55 -2.47 -12.27
CA SER A 95 2.56 -1.45 -13.32
C SER A 95 3.93 -0.81 -13.43
N MET A 96 4.47 -0.79 -14.63
CA MET A 96 5.77 -0.15 -14.91
C MET A 96 5.67 1.37 -15.06
N GLN A 97 4.46 1.89 -15.23
CA GLN A 97 4.21 3.30 -15.48
C GLN A 97 3.55 3.95 -14.27
N ARG A 98 3.91 5.19 -14.00
CA ARG A 98 3.24 6.01 -13.00
C ARG A 98 2.01 6.65 -13.61
N ARG A 99 0.85 6.10 -13.32
CA ARG A 99 -0.44 6.57 -13.80
C ARG A 99 -1.13 7.51 -12.81
N PRO A 100 -2.28 8.14 -13.16
CA PRO A 100 -3.08 8.95 -12.24
C PRO A 100 -3.38 8.22 -10.91
N ALA A 101 -3.82 8.98 -9.89
CA ALA A 101 -4.02 8.41 -8.55
C ALA A 101 -5.12 7.35 -8.50
N GLU A 102 -6.14 7.49 -9.34
CA GLU A 102 -7.26 6.53 -9.43
C GLU A 102 -6.78 5.14 -9.90
N GLU A 103 -5.99 5.11 -10.98
CA GLU A 103 -5.42 3.87 -11.50
C GLU A 103 -4.37 3.28 -10.55
N ALA A 104 -3.60 4.15 -9.87
CA ALA A 104 -2.60 3.70 -8.90
C ALA A 104 -3.24 2.99 -7.68
N ARG A 105 -4.46 3.35 -7.30
CA ARG A 105 -5.21 2.69 -6.23
C ARG A 105 -5.64 1.27 -6.60
N MET A 106 -5.81 0.98 -7.88
CA MET A 106 -6.16 -0.36 -8.37
C MET A 106 -4.97 -1.34 -8.36
N LEU A 107 -3.76 -0.86 -8.07
CA LEU A 107 -2.56 -1.70 -8.02
C LEU A 107 -2.42 -2.46 -6.71
N TYR A 108 -3.16 -2.06 -5.68
CA TYR A 108 -3.09 -2.65 -4.35
C TYR A 108 -4.44 -2.58 -3.63
N SER A 109 -4.67 -3.50 -2.72
CA SER A 109 -5.73 -3.41 -1.70
C SER A 109 -5.11 -3.12 -0.34
N GLU A 110 -5.69 -2.18 0.40
CA GLU A 110 -5.30 -1.85 1.77
C GLU A 110 -6.18 -2.66 2.73
N SER A 111 -5.61 -3.21 3.81
CA SER A 111 -6.40 -3.87 4.83
C SER A 111 -7.28 -2.85 5.58
N GLU A 112 -8.51 -3.23 5.90
CA GLU A 112 -9.46 -2.37 6.60
C GLU A 112 -8.94 -1.92 7.96
N GLU A 113 -8.24 -2.81 8.67
CA GLU A 113 -7.61 -2.51 9.97
C GLU A 113 -6.60 -1.36 9.84
N SER A 114 -5.71 -1.43 8.85
CA SER A 114 -4.71 -0.40 8.58
C SER A 114 -5.35 0.94 8.20
N ALA A 115 -6.42 0.91 7.41
CA ALA A 115 -7.16 2.09 7.03
C ALA A 115 -7.83 2.75 8.24
N ASN A 116 -8.45 1.97 9.12
CA ASN A 116 -9.12 2.45 10.34
C ASN A 116 -8.11 3.05 11.33
N GLU A 117 -7.02 2.35 11.64
CA GLU A 117 -5.93 2.87 12.49
C GLU A 117 -5.40 4.22 11.97
N ARG A 118 -5.19 4.32 10.67
CA ARG A 118 -4.71 5.55 10.03
C ARG A 118 -5.73 6.68 10.14
N HIS A 119 -7.03 6.38 10.01
CA HIS A 119 -8.08 7.37 10.17
C HIS A 119 -8.20 7.87 11.62
N GLU A 120 -8.06 7.00 12.58
CA GLU A 120 -8.05 7.36 14.01
C GLU A 120 -6.85 8.25 14.35
N LEU A 121 -5.65 7.84 13.98
CA LEU A 121 -4.44 8.63 14.16
C LEU A 121 -4.54 10.00 13.46
N TYR A 122 -5.17 10.07 12.29
CA TYR A 122 -5.39 11.34 11.61
C TYR A 122 -6.35 12.24 12.39
N ARG A 123 -7.45 11.69 12.96
CA ARG A 123 -8.40 12.42 13.79
C ARG A 123 -7.74 12.95 15.06
N GLU A 124 -7.01 12.10 15.77
CA GLU A 124 -6.28 12.49 16.98
C GLU A 124 -5.29 13.63 16.71
N ARG A 125 -4.49 13.50 15.66
CA ARG A 125 -3.55 14.55 15.26
C ARG A 125 -4.23 15.84 14.84
N LYS A 126 -5.37 15.76 14.17
CA LYS A 126 -6.14 16.94 13.82
C LYS A 126 -6.66 17.65 15.07
N LEU A 127 -7.08 16.92 16.09
CA LEU A 127 -7.50 17.48 17.38
C LEU A 127 -6.32 18.11 18.13
N GLN A 128 -5.17 17.43 18.16
CA GLN A 128 -3.95 17.94 18.81
C GLN A 128 -3.31 19.07 18.01
N GLY A 129 -3.37 19.06 16.69
CA GLY A 129 -2.75 20.05 15.80
C GLY A 129 -3.38 21.43 15.86
N HIS A 130 -4.57 21.58 16.45
CA HIS A 130 -5.14 22.90 16.72
C HIS A 130 -4.50 23.58 17.94
N SER A 131 -3.79 22.83 18.79
CA SER A 131 -3.09 23.37 19.96
C SER A 131 -1.58 23.54 19.77
N ALA A 132 -0.99 22.92 18.75
CA ALA A 132 0.45 22.93 18.57
C ALA A 132 0.84 23.50 17.21
N GLN A 133 1.51 24.65 17.30
CA GLN A 133 2.26 25.30 16.22
C GLN A 133 1.41 26.05 15.16
N GLN A 134 0.91 27.20 15.56
CA GLN A 134 1.26 28.37 14.75
C GLN A 134 2.79 28.31 14.53
N ARG A 135 3.21 27.71 13.41
CA ARG A 135 4.57 27.94 12.91
C ARG A 135 4.70 29.44 12.84
N GLU A 136 5.50 30.03 13.77
CA GLU A 136 5.79 31.44 13.73
C GLU A 136 6.24 31.75 12.31
N ARG A 137 5.37 32.43 11.57
CA ARG A 137 5.72 32.90 10.23
C ARG A 137 7.01 33.67 10.40
N ARG A 138 8.00 33.35 9.59
CA ARG A 138 9.28 34.07 9.58
C ARG A 138 8.98 35.56 9.74
N PRO A 139 9.49 36.23 10.77
CA PRO A 139 9.17 37.63 11.07
C PRO A 139 9.35 38.49 9.82
N ASP A 140 8.39 39.33 9.53
CA ASP A 140 8.45 40.26 8.42
C ASP A 140 9.67 41.20 8.54
N LYS A 141 10.08 41.81 7.43
CA LYS A 141 11.26 42.69 7.36
C LYS A 141 11.24 43.78 8.45
N HIS A 142 10.06 44.32 8.75
CA HIS A 142 9.87 45.34 9.76
C HIS A 142 10.07 44.80 11.17
N THR A 143 9.51 43.66 11.50
CA THR A 143 9.66 42.99 12.78
C THR A 143 11.10 42.57 13.04
N ARG A 144 11.84 42.10 12.00
CA ARG A 144 13.27 41.79 12.11
C ARG A 144 14.13 43.02 12.41
N ARG A 145 13.79 44.19 11.87
CA ARG A 145 14.49 45.46 12.21
C ARG A 145 14.29 45.82 13.68
N ARG A 146 13.03 45.81 14.17
CA ARG A 146 12.73 46.05 15.59
C ARG A 146 13.46 45.12 16.54
N LEU A 147 13.48 43.81 16.20
CA LEU A 147 14.20 42.81 17.01
C LEU A 147 15.71 43.05 17.04
N ARG A 148 16.30 43.62 15.97
CA ARG A 148 17.73 44.02 15.97
C ARG A 148 17.97 45.26 16.81
N GLU A 149 17.06 46.22 16.80
CA GLU A 149 17.17 47.46 17.61
C GLU A 149 17.05 47.16 19.10
N MET A 150 16.22 46.19 19.52
CA MET A 150 16.07 45.77 20.91
C MET A 150 17.29 44.96 21.45
N LYS A 151 18.13 44.42 20.57
CA LYS A 151 19.33 43.66 20.95
C LYS A 151 20.61 44.51 21.03
N ARG A 152 20.54 45.81 20.77
CA ARG A 152 21.61 46.77 20.93
C ARG A 152 21.50 47.45 22.27
#